data_8db7ce81e9ad64fd84b0ba04de5355ae
#
_entry.id   8db7ce81e9ad64fd84b0ba04de5355ae
#
_cell.length_a   1.000
_cell.length_b   1.000
_cell.length_c   1.000
_cell.angle_alpha   90.00
_cell.angle_beta   90.00
_cell.angle_gamma   90.00
#
_symmetry.space_group_name_H-M   'P 1'
#
loop_
_entity.id
_entity.type
_entity.pdbx_description
1 polymer ?
#
loop_
_entity_poly.entity_id
_entity_poly.type
_entity_poly.pdbx_seq_one_letter_code
_entity_poly.pdbx_strand_id
1 'polypeptide(L)'
;MAKRLVLTHGAPGAGKSTFIKKLGLEHLTISPDNLRLLFSEPELLDVDYHLCLQISQKNNDKVWKLVFELLEKRMKNGSDTILDACNFTQDFIARYKNLAKPYGFQMIVLDFSSLPLEVLLRQNKQRLQYSDGLHYVPEQVIRNIYQKMEPVPKGIYTINATDPDAEKKFWEIWM
;
A
#
# COMPACT_ATOMS: atom_id res chain seq x y z
N MET A 1 17.12 -12.94 14.06
CA MET A 1 16.90 -11.88 13.05
C MET A 1 15.80 -10.95 13.54
N ALA A 2 15.88 -9.64 13.24
CA ALA A 2 14.81 -8.71 13.58
C ALA A 2 13.56 -9.07 12.76
N LYS A 3 12.39 -9.06 13.41
CA LYS A 3 11.09 -9.27 12.75
C LYS A 3 10.59 -7.92 12.21
N ARG A 4 10.08 -7.89 10.98
CA ARG A 4 9.77 -6.63 10.30
C ARG A 4 8.33 -6.55 9.83
N LEU A 5 7.70 -5.42 10.13
CA LEU A 5 6.47 -4.97 9.49
C LEU A 5 6.79 -3.78 8.60
N VAL A 6 6.65 -3.97 7.30
CA VAL A 6 6.85 -2.90 6.31
C VAL A 6 5.49 -2.36 5.87
N LEU A 7 5.31 -1.07 5.92
CA LEU A 7 4.13 -0.38 5.40
C LEU A 7 4.53 0.42 4.16
N THR A 8 3.70 0.42 3.14
CA THR A 8 3.79 1.44 2.09
C THR A 8 2.98 2.67 2.50
N HIS A 9 3.47 3.86 2.18
CA HIS A 9 2.81 5.15 2.45
C HIS A 9 2.79 5.99 1.18
N GLY A 10 1.62 6.39 0.72
CA GLY A 10 1.48 7.18 -0.51
C GLY A 10 0.17 6.95 -1.23
N ALA A 11 -0.25 7.91 -2.06
CA ALA A 11 -1.51 7.87 -2.80
C ALA A 11 -1.54 6.75 -3.86
N PRO A 12 -2.72 6.39 -4.37
CA PRO A 12 -2.83 5.51 -5.54
C PRO A 12 -2.05 6.10 -6.73
N GLY A 13 -1.44 5.25 -7.53
CA GLY A 13 -0.59 5.67 -8.65
C GLY A 13 0.89 5.91 -8.28
N ALA A 14 1.27 5.87 -7.01
CA ALA A 14 2.63 6.17 -6.56
C ALA A 14 3.68 5.07 -6.86
N GLY A 15 3.29 3.91 -7.40
CA GLY A 15 4.22 2.84 -7.72
C GLY A 15 4.55 1.89 -6.57
N LYS A 16 3.78 1.90 -5.48
CA LYS A 16 3.98 1.06 -4.29
C LYS A 16 4.14 -0.43 -4.61
N SER A 17 3.13 -1.01 -5.24
CA SER A 17 3.13 -2.44 -5.62
C SER A 17 4.22 -2.76 -6.64
N THR A 18 4.55 -1.83 -7.54
CA THR A 18 5.65 -1.98 -8.49
C THR A 18 7.00 -2.06 -7.77
N PHE A 19 7.20 -1.25 -6.73
CA PHE A 19 8.42 -1.29 -5.92
C PHE A 19 8.53 -2.62 -5.15
N ILE A 20 7.45 -3.09 -4.53
CA ILE A 20 7.42 -4.40 -3.85
C ILE A 20 7.77 -5.53 -4.82
N LYS A 21 7.18 -5.50 -6.02
CA LYS A 21 7.48 -6.47 -7.09
C LYS A 21 8.95 -6.43 -7.49
N LYS A 22 9.54 -5.24 -7.62
CA LYS A 22 10.97 -5.07 -7.90
C LYS A 22 11.86 -5.69 -6.81
N LEU A 23 11.41 -5.65 -5.55
CA LEU A 23 12.09 -6.31 -4.44
C LEU A 23 11.90 -7.85 -4.43
N GLY A 24 10.97 -8.41 -5.23
CA GLY A 24 10.64 -9.85 -5.21
C GLY A 24 9.93 -10.31 -3.95
N LEU A 25 9.26 -9.40 -3.22
CA LEU A 25 8.67 -9.66 -1.90
C LEU A 25 7.13 -9.77 -1.91
N GLU A 26 6.52 -10.00 -3.09
CA GLU A 26 5.06 -10.17 -3.20
C GLU A 26 4.52 -11.29 -2.31
N HIS A 27 5.28 -12.35 -2.13
CA HIS A 27 4.91 -13.50 -1.29
C HIS A 27 4.82 -13.18 0.22
N LEU A 28 5.40 -12.05 0.66
CA LEU A 28 5.29 -11.54 2.03
C LEU A 28 4.22 -10.46 2.18
N THR A 29 3.54 -10.11 1.08
CA THR A 29 2.69 -8.94 1.02
C THR A 29 1.22 -9.27 1.29
N ILE A 30 0.60 -8.50 2.16
CA ILE A 30 -0.85 -8.40 2.32
C ILE A 30 -1.30 -7.16 1.55
N SER A 31 -2.17 -7.35 0.55
CA SER A 31 -2.77 -6.28 -0.23
C SER A 31 -4.29 -6.28 0.00
N PRO A 32 -4.86 -5.19 0.55
CA PRO A 32 -6.31 -5.06 0.66
C PRO A 32 -7.04 -5.18 -0.68
N ASP A 33 -6.42 -4.71 -1.78
CA ASP A 33 -7.01 -4.81 -3.11
C ASP A 33 -7.11 -6.27 -3.58
N ASN A 34 -6.08 -7.07 -3.36
CA ASN A 34 -6.14 -8.51 -3.66
C ASN A 34 -7.19 -9.22 -2.80
N LEU A 35 -7.32 -8.82 -1.53
CA LEU A 35 -8.36 -9.39 -0.65
C LEU A 35 -9.77 -8.98 -1.11
N ARG A 36 -9.97 -7.76 -1.61
CA ARG A 36 -11.25 -7.34 -2.18
C ARG A 36 -11.72 -8.23 -3.32
N LEU A 37 -10.80 -8.64 -4.19
CA LEU A 37 -11.09 -9.55 -5.29
C LEU A 37 -11.52 -10.96 -4.85
N LEU A 38 -11.18 -11.36 -3.62
CA LEU A 38 -11.68 -12.61 -3.04
C LEU A 38 -13.10 -12.51 -2.48
N PHE A 39 -13.60 -11.30 -2.22
CA PHE A 39 -14.92 -11.05 -1.67
C PHE A 39 -15.97 -10.69 -2.73
N SER A 40 -15.56 -10.09 -3.83
CA SER A 40 -16.47 -9.56 -4.85
C SER A 40 -15.82 -9.53 -6.23
N GLU A 41 -16.65 -9.76 -7.23
CA GLU A 41 -16.28 -9.50 -8.62
C GLU A 41 -15.95 -8.00 -8.82
N PRO A 42 -15.04 -7.67 -9.73
CA PRO A 42 -14.84 -6.29 -10.18
C PRO A 42 -16.12 -5.66 -10.73
N GLU A 43 -16.23 -4.36 -10.59
CA GLU A 43 -17.36 -3.57 -11.10
C GLU A 43 -16.96 -2.89 -12.40
N LEU A 44 -17.94 -2.71 -13.33
CA LEU A 44 -17.74 -1.92 -14.52
C LEU A 44 -17.76 -0.42 -14.17
N LEU A 45 -16.78 0.29 -14.67
CA LEU A 45 -16.67 1.74 -14.55
C LEU A 45 -16.51 2.33 -15.95
N ASP A 46 -17.28 3.38 -16.27
CA ASP A 46 -17.10 4.18 -17.46
C ASP A 46 -16.17 5.36 -17.16
N VAL A 47 -15.05 5.41 -17.86
CA VAL A 47 -14.08 6.49 -17.72
C VAL A 47 -13.85 7.09 -19.11
N ASP A 48 -14.32 8.31 -19.33
CA ASP A 48 -14.17 9.01 -20.61
C ASP A 48 -14.64 8.16 -21.81
N TYR A 49 -15.82 7.54 -21.69
CA TYR A 49 -16.42 6.61 -22.69
C TYR A 49 -15.64 5.30 -22.89
N HIS A 50 -14.75 4.95 -21.98
CA HIS A 50 -14.07 3.66 -21.95
C HIS A 50 -14.55 2.84 -20.76
N LEU A 51 -15.12 1.66 -21.04
CA LEU A 51 -15.47 0.71 -20.00
C LEU A 51 -14.20 0.03 -19.48
N CYS A 52 -13.99 0.09 -18.18
CA CYS A 52 -12.91 -0.61 -17.49
C CYS A 52 -13.43 -1.33 -16.25
N LEU A 53 -12.68 -2.30 -15.79
CA LEU A 53 -12.96 -2.97 -14.53
C LEU A 53 -12.40 -2.16 -13.35
N GLN A 54 -13.11 -2.15 -12.24
CA GLN A 54 -12.68 -1.52 -10.99
C GLN A 54 -12.84 -2.49 -9.82
N ILE A 55 -11.89 -2.48 -8.89
CA ILE A 55 -11.98 -3.27 -7.65
C ILE A 55 -13.11 -2.75 -6.78
N SER A 56 -14.10 -3.60 -6.49
CA SER A 56 -15.27 -3.24 -5.69
C SER A 56 -14.89 -2.86 -4.26
N GLN A 57 -15.48 -1.79 -3.74
CA GLN A 57 -15.29 -1.31 -2.37
C GLN A 57 -16.42 -1.78 -1.41
N LYS A 58 -17.38 -2.57 -1.89
CA LYS A 58 -18.59 -2.97 -1.11
C LYS A 58 -18.28 -3.72 0.18
N ASN A 59 -17.20 -4.50 0.22
CA ASN A 59 -16.81 -5.30 1.37
C ASN A 59 -15.63 -4.70 2.17
N ASN A 60 -15.44 -3.39 2.09
CA ASN A 60 -14.27 -2.72 2.66
C ASN A 60 -14.04 -3.04 4.15
N ASP A 61 -15.10 -3.02 4.98
CA ASP A 61 -14.99 -3.30 6.42
C ASP A 61 -14.55 -4.75 6.69
N LYS A 62 -15.08 -5.71 5.93
CA LYS A 62 -14.69 -7.13 6.04
C LYS A 62 -13.24 -7.33 5.63
N VAL A 63 -12.82 -6.67 4.56
CA VAL A 63 -11.44 -6.71 4.08
C VAL A 63 -10.48 -6.17 5.13
N TRP A 64 -10.75 -5.01 5.70
CA TRP A 64 -9.87 -4.44 6.71
C TRP A 64 -9.83 -5.28 7.99
N LYS A 65 -10.96 -5.86 8.41
CA LYS A 65 -10.98 -6.83 9.51
C LYS A 65 -10.03 -8.00 9.23
N LEU A 66 -10.13 -8.59 8.03
CA LEU A 66 -9.26 -9.69 7.61
C LEU A 66 -7.78 -9.26 7.53
N VAL A 67 -7.48 -8.05 7.04
CA VAL A 67 -6.11 -7.51 7.03
C VAL A 67 -5.51 -7.53 8.44
N PHE A 68 -6.23 -7.02 9.44
CA PHE A 68 -5.73 -7.00 10.82
C PHE A 68 -5.57 -8.40 11.41
N GLU A 69 -6.50 -9.31 11.13
CA GLU A 69 -6.40 -10.72 11.55
C GLU A 69 -5.17 -11.41 10.93
N LEU A 70 -4.91 -11.20 9.64
CA LEU A 70 -3.75 -11.76 8.94
C LEU A 70 -2.44 -11.17 9.47
N LEU A 71 -2.38 -9.85 9.67
CA LEU A 71 -1.21 -9.19 10.27
C LEU A 71 -0.90 -9.78 11.64
N GLU A 72 -1.90 -9.91 12.51
CA GLU A 72 -1.70 -10.47 13.84
C GLU A 72 -1.22 -11.93 13.80
N LYS A 73 -1.83 -12.77 12.95
CA LYS A 73 -1.41 -14.16 12.76
C LYS A 73 0.03 -14.27 12.28
N ARG A 74 0.42 -13.45 11.30
CA ARG A 74 1.80 -13.43 10.80
C ARG A 74 2.79 -12.97 11.89
N MET A 75 2.42 -11.95 12.68
CA MET A 75 3.24 -11.50 13.81
C MET A 75 3.38 -12.56 14.89
N LYS A 76 2.31 -13.27 15.24
CA LYS A 76 2.36 -14.42 16.18
C LYS A 76 3.33 -15.51 15.70
N ASN A 77 3.37 -15.74 14.38
CA ASN A 77 4.27 -16.71 13.78
C ASN A 77 5.70 -16.17 13.56
N GLY A 78 5.97 -14.91 13.89
CA GLY A 78 7.26 -14.28 13.68
C GLY A 78 7.62 -14.05 12.21
N SER A 79 6.61 -13.93 11.33
CA SER A 79 6.81 -13.82 9.88
C SER A 79 6.90 -12.36 9.45
N ASP A 80 7.99 -11.98 8.79
CA ASP A 80 8.12 -10.68 8.13
C ASP A 80 6.94 -10.43 7.20
N THR A 81 6.43 -9.19 7.19
CA THR A 81 5.20 -8.86 6.47
C THR A 81 5.29 -7.48 5.86
N ILE A 82 4.78 -7.35 4.63
CA ILE A 82 4.58 -6.07 3.96
C ILE A 82 3.07 -5.82 3.86
N LEU A 83 2.61 -4.62 4.23
CA LEU A 83 1.25 -4.17 3.98
C LEU A 83 1.27 -3.15 2.85
N ASP A 84 0.74 -3.56 1.68
CA ASP A 84 0.62 -2.71 0.49
C ASP A 84 -0.71 -1.98 0.49
N ALA A 85 -0.72 -0.80 1.09
CA ALA A 85 -1.88 0.09 1.14
C ALA A 85 -1.45 1.55 1.13
N CYS A 86 -2.38 2.49 1.02
CA CYS A 86 -2.04 3.92 1.01
C CYS A 86 -1.51 4.41 2.37
N ASN A 87 -2.07 3.94 3.49
CA ASN A 87 -1.64 4.25 4.87
C ASN A 87 -1.38 5.76 5.09
N PHE A 88 -2.24 6.61 4.55
CA PHE A 88 -1.99 8.03 4.34
C PHE A 88 -2.19 8.93 5.57
N THR A 89 -2.64 8.39 6.72
CA THR A 89 -2.78 9.13 7.97
C THR A 89 -1.90 8.57 9.07
N GLN A 90 -1.52 9.43 10.01
CA GLN A 90 -0.74 9.03 11.19
C GLN A 90 -1.49 8.02 12.07
N ASP A 91 -2.82 8.14 12.15
CA ASP A 91 -3.66 7.20 12.88
C ASP A 91 -3.57 5.78 12.33
N PHE A 92 -3.57 5.61 11.01
CA PHE A 92 -3.39 4.28 10.40
C PHE A 92 -2.03 3.70 10.79
N ILE A 93 -0.97 4.49 10.65
CA ILE A 93 0.40 4.06 10.99
C ILE A 93 0.51 3.73 12.48
N ALA A 94 -0.11 4.54 13.37
CA ALA A 94 -0.11 4.30 14.80
C ALA A 94 -0.83 3.00 15.19
N ARG A 95 -1.93 2.66 14.53
CA ARG A 95 -2.64 1.38 14.76
C ARG A 95 -1.74 0.18 14.48
N TYR A 96 -0.99 0.19 13.37
CA TYR A 96 -0.07 -0.90 13.05
C TYR A 96 1.13 -0.95 14.01
N LYS A 97 1.64 0.21 14.44
CA LYS A 97 2.69 0.29 15.45
C LYS A 97 2.25 -0.34 16.78
N ASN A 98 1.03 -0.04 17.21
CA ASN A 98 0.45 -0.61 18.42
C ASN A 98 0.22 -2.12 18.29
N LEU A 99 -0.20 -2.60 17.12
CA LEU A 99 -0.34 -4.03 16.84
C LEU A 99 1.01 -4.75 16.84
N ALA A 100 2.04 -4.15 16.27
CA ALA A 100 3.37 -4.75 16.10
C ALA A 100 4.19 -4.81 17.39
N LYS A 101 4.01 -3.82 18.27
CA LYS A 101 4.80 -3.64 19.49
C LYS A 101 4.83 -4.87 20.43
N PRO A 102 3.70 -5.54 20.76
CA PRO A 102 3.69 -6.71 21.65
C PRO A 102 4.48 -7.90 21.10
N TYR A 103 4.66 -7.99 19.77
CA TYR A 103 5.35 -9.08 19.09
C TYR A 103 6.83 -8.78 18.81
N GLY A 104 7.31 -7.58 19.18
CA GLY A 104 8.69 -7.17 18.97
C GLY A 104 9.08 -6.91 17.53
N PHE A 105 8.10 -6.53 16.69
CA PHE A 105 8.36 -6.18 15.29
C PHE A 105 8.92 -4.77 15.15
N GLN A 106 9.97 -4.64 14.34
CA GLN A 106 10.44 -3.35 13.85
C GLN A 106 9.52 -2.90 12.71
N MET A 107 9.03 -1.67 12.82
CA MET A 107 8.22 -1.08 11.76
C MET A 107 9.09 -0.23 10.82
N ILE A 108 8.91 -0.43 9.52
CA ILE A 108 9.59 0.29 8.44
C ILE A 108 8.50 0.88 7.55
N VAL A 109 8.66 2.11 7.09
CA VAL A 109 7.76 2.74 6.12
C VAL A 109 8.51 3.01 4.83
N LEU A 110 7.96 2.51 3.72
CA LEU A 110 8.33 2.89 2.36
C LEU A 110 7.46 4.08 1.96
N ASP A 111 8.06 5.26 1.95
CA ASP A 111 7.36 6.52 1.74
C ASP A 111 7.44 6.98 0.29
N PHE A 112 6.27 7.11 -0.35
CA PHE A 112 6.07 7.61 -1.71
C PHE A 112 5.37 8.98 -1.72
N SER A 113 5.19 9.64 -0.57
CA SER A 113 4.40 10.87 -0.45
C SER A 113 5.03 12.09 -1.13
N SER A 114 6.32 12.02 -1.47
CA SER A 114 7.04 13.10 -2.17
C SER A 114 6.64 13.26 -3.65
N LEU A 115 5.90 12.30 -4.24
CA LEU A 115 5.49 12.39 -5.64
C LEU A 115 4.43 13.49 -5.85
N PRO A 116 4.62 14.39 -6.85
CA PRO A 116 3.62 15.40 -7.20
C PRO A 116 2.31 14.76 -7.68
N LEU A 117 1.20 15.47 -7.45
CA LEU A 117 -0.14 15.00 -7.85
C LEU A 117 -0.24 14.68 -9.35
N GLU A 118 0.37 15.51 -10.20
CA GLU A 118 0.35 15.33 -11.65
C GLU A 118 1.02 14.02 -12.09
N VAL A 119 2.07 13.61 -11.37
CA VAL A 119 2.75 12.32 -11.61
C VAL A 119 1.82 11.17 -11.24
N LEU A 120 1.14 11.25 -10.10
CA LEU A 120 0.19 10.24 -9.63
C LEU A 120 -0.97 10.07 -10.63
N LEU A 121 -1.57 11.18 -11.09
CA LEU A 121 -2.67 11.16 -12.04
C LEU A 121 -2.23 10.59 -13.39
N ARG A 122 -1.07 10.97 -13.89
CA ARG A 122 -0.51 10.44 -15.13
C ARG A 122 -0.25 8.93 -15.03
N GLN A 123 0.37 8.46 -13.96
CA GLN A 123 0.63 7.04 -13.74
C GLN A 123 -0.66 6.24 -13.57
N ASN A 124 -1.66 6.81 -12.90
CA ASN A 124 -2.97 6.20 -12.76
C ASN A 124 -3.69 6.08 -14.12
N LYS A 125 -3.62 7.12 -14.97
CA LYS A 125 -4.22 7.09 -16.31
C LYS A 125 -3.59 6.01 -17.21
N GLN A 126 -2.29 5.75 -17.06
CA GLN A 126 -1.62 4.66 -17.79
C GLN A 126 -2.20 3.28 -17.46
N ARG A 127 -2.80 3.10 -16.29
CA ARG A 127 -3.46 1.84 -15.89
C ARG A 127 -4.67 1.49 -16.75
N LEU A 128 -5.33 2.48 -17.38
CA LEU A 128 -6.40 2.23 -18.34
C LEU A 128 -5.90 1.51 -19.61
N GLN A 129 -4.63 1.69 -19.95
CA GLN A 129 -4.00 1.08 -21.12
C GLN A 129 -3.46 -0.33 -20.83
N TYR A 130 -3.22 -0.62 -19.57
CA TYR A 130 -2.66 -1.90 -19.09
C TYR A 130 -3.62 -2.54 -18.10
N SER A 131 -3.76 -3.86 -18.13
CA SER A 131 -4.57 -4.66 -17.18
C SER A 131 -6.08 -4.36 -17.13
N ASP A 132 -6.71 -4.03 -18.27
CA ASP A 132 -8.16 -3.77 -18.38
C ASP A 132 -8.70 -2.71 -17.42
N GLY A 133 -7.82 -1.84 -16.92
CA GLY A 133 -8.17 -0.78 -15.98
C GLY A 133 -8.43 -1.23 -14.54
N LEU A 134 -8.29 -2.51 -14.19
CA LEU A 134 -8.65 -3.07 -12.88
C LEU A 134 -8.08 -2.29 -11.68
N HIS A 135 -6.89 -1.74 -11.82
CA HIS A 135 -6.22 -0.96 -10.78
C HIS A 135 -6.34 0.56 -10.97
N TYR A 136 -7.17 0.99 -11.93
CA TYR A 136 -7.47 2.41 -12.09
C TYR A 136 -8.30 2.90 -10.90
N VAL A 137 -7.95 4.08 -10.40
CA VAL A 137 -8.65 4.75 -9.29
C VAL A 137 -9.22 6.06 -9.81
N PRO A 138 -10.51 6.38 -9.56
CA PRO A 138 -11.08 7.67 -9.96
C PRO A 138 -10.22 8.85 -9.46
N GLU A 139 -9.94 9.81 -10.34
CA GLU A 139 -9.02 10.92 -10.04
C GLU A 139 -9.40 11.68 -8.76
N GLN A 140 -10.70 11.86 -8.52
CA GLN A 140 -11.17 12.54 -7.32
C GLN A 140 -10.75 11.81 -6.03
N VAL A 141 -10.70 10.49 -6.05
CA VAL A 141 -10.24 9.69 -4.90
C VAL A 141 -8.74 9.93 -4.67
N ILE A 142 -7.94 9.97 -5.73
CA ILE A 142 -6.50 10.27 -5.64
C ILE A 142 -6.29 11.67 -5.07
N ARG A 143 -7.01 12.68 -5.56
CA ARG A 143 -6.94 14.06 -5.09
C ARG A 143 -7.30 14.16 -3.61
N ASN A 144 -8.36 13.48 -3.18
CA ASN A 144 -8.81 13.47 -1.78
C ASN A 144 -7.76 12.84 -0.85
N ILE A 145 -7.16 11.71 -1.27
CA ILE A 145 -6.10 11.05 -0.49
C ILE A 145 -4.85 11.92 -0.45
N TYR A 146 -4.46 12.52 -1.58
CA TYR A 146 -3.30 13.40 -1.67
C TYR A 146 -3.42 14.60 -0.73
N GLN A 147 -4.60 15.25 -0.69
CA GLN A 147 -4.88 16.39 0.19
C GLN A 147 -4.88 16.03 1.69
N LYS A 148 -5.28 14.78 2.01
CA LYS A 148 -5.33 14.28 3.39
C LYS A 148 -4.06 13.54 3.82
N MET A 149 -3.04 13.50 2.94
CA MET A 149 -1.79 12.84 3.22
C MET A 149 -1.06 13.53 4.38
N GLU A 150 -0.80 12.79 5.43
CA GLU A 150 -0.03 13.26 6.59
C GLU A 150 1.39 12.69 6.52
N PRO A 151 2.40 13.41 7.02
CA PRO A 151 3.76 12.91 7.07
C PRO A 151 3.86 11.68 7.97
N VAL A 152 4.80 10.79 7.67
CA VAL A 152 5.10 9.65 8.53
C VAL A 152 5.49 10.14 9.94
N PRO A 153 4.92 9.55 11.02
CA PRO A 153 5.24 9.96 12.38
C PRO A 153 6.73 9.85 12.70
N LYS A 154 7.26 10.80 13.46
CA LYS A 154 8.66 10.77 13.92
C LYS A 154 8.97 9.50 14.70
N GLY A 155 10.21 9.02 14.58
CA GLY A 155 10.67 7.83 15.31
C GLY A 155 10.25 6.50 14.66
N ILE A 156 9.77 6.52 13.43
CA ILE A 156 9.58 5.34 12.59
C ILE A 156 10.66 5.34 11.52
N TYR A 157 11.30 4.19 11.32
CA TYR A 157 12.28 4.07 10.25
C TYR A 157 11.59 4.23 8.89
N THR A 158 12.01 5.24 8.13
CA THR A 158 11.35 5.61 6.87
C THR A 158 12.39 5.65 5.76
N ILE A 159 12.06 5.00 4.64
CA ILE A 159 12.81 5.05 3.39
C ILE A 159 11.99 5.86 2.41
N ASN A 160 12.53 6.97 1.89
CA ASN A 160 11.93 7.64 0.75
C ASN A 160 12.05 6.72 -0.47
N ALA A 161 10.96 6.09 -0.85
CA ALA A 161 10.93 5.08 -1.91
C ALA A 161 11.05 5.68 -3.32
N THR A 162 11.07 7.02 -3.44
CA THR A 162 11.30 7.73 -4.71
C THR A 162 12.79 8.03 -4.95
N ASP A 163 13.65 7.81 -3.94
CA ASP A 163 15.09 8.00 -4.08
C ASP A 163 15.70 6.93 -5.00
N PRO A 164 16.71 7.26 -5.80
CA PRO A 164 17.37 6.30 -6.68
C PRO A 164 18.02 5.12 -5.95
N ASP A 165 18.41 5.31 -4.69
CA ASP A 165 19.07 4.31 -3.83
C ASP A 165 18.10 3.63 -2.83
N ALA A 166 16.80 3.86 -2.96
CA ALA A 166 15.79 3.32 -2.04
C ALA A 166 15.84 1.79 -1.92
N GLU A 167 16.03 1.09 -3.02
CA GLU A 167 16.17 -0.36 -3.03
C GLU A 167 17.41 -0.83 -2.25
N LYS A 168 18.55 -0.17 -2.44
CA LYS A 168 19.78 -0.46 -1.69
C LYS A 168 19.58 -0.25 -0.20
N LYS A 169 19.01 0.91 0.19
CA LYS A 169 18.66 1.23 1.59
C LYS A 169 17.71 0.20 2.20
N PHE A 170 16.76 -0.29 1.43
CA PHE A 170 15.85 -1.33 1.88
C PHE A 170 16.60 -2.62 2.22
N TRP A 171 17.47 -3.10 1.32
CA TRP A 171 18.21 -4.34 1.54
C TRP A 171 19.24 -4.26 2.66
N GLU A 172 19.84 -3.08 2.90
CA GLU A 172 20.74 -2.86 4.05
C GLU A 172 20.09 -3.08 5.41
N ILE A 173 18.74 -2.90 5.49
CA ILE A 173 17.97 -3.13 6.72
C ILE A 173 17.37 -4.53 6.74
N TRP A 174 17.07 -5.05 5.55
CA TRP A 174 16.40 -6.34 5.41
C TRP A 174 17.36 -7.50 5.67
N MET A 175 18.62 -7.37 5.36
CA MET A 175 19.67 -8.39 5.63
C MET A 175 20.26 -8.23 7.02
#